data_fd4bc592488abb3fca99a530e7ef3a49
#
_entry.id   fd4bc592488abb3fca99a530e7ef3a49
#
_cell.length_a   1.000
_cell.length_b   1.000
_cell.length_c   1.000
_cell.angle_alpha   90.00
_cell.angle_beta   90.00
_cell.angle_gamma   90.00
#
_symmetry.space_group_name_H-M   'P 1'
#
loop_
_entity.id
_entity.type
_entity.pdbx_description
1 polymer ?
#
loop_
_entity_poly.entity_id
_entity_poly.type
_entity_poly.pdbx_seq_one_letter_code
_entity_poly.pdbx_strand_id
1 'polypeptide(L)'
;MEEKVDIVALGELLIDFTEAGHSQGGRKLFEQNPGGAPANLLTVASHFGYRTSFIGKVGNDMHGKFLKRTLQTEGINTDAIVEDPDYFTTLAFVEIGENGERNFSFARKPGADTQLKKEELDQTLISGCRIFHFGSLSLTDEPAESATIEAVKMAKAAGVLISYDPNYRPSLWKSKEYAVKKMKSVVELVDVMKVSDEESILLTGAKSYEQAAEEILAMGPELVAITLGEQGVLMATKSRKEIIKAFQTHAVDTTGAGDSFWGGVLCSILSINKPVEKMEWEEIRKCAVLGNAVAGLCVQKRGGIPAIPTKEAVFEFMQK
;
A
#
# COMPACT_ATOMS: atom_id res chain seq x y z
N MET A 1 16.13 -18.28 18.70
CA MET A 1 16.10 -16.95 18.07
C MET A 1 14.72 -16.80 17.50
N GLU A 2 13.96 -15.81 17.96
CA GLU A 2 12.68 -15.49 17.31
C GLU A 2 12.94 -15.16 15.85
N GLU A 3 12.18 -15.80 15.00
CA GLU A 3 12.34 -15.59 13.57
C GLU A 3 11.82 -14.19 13.18
N LYS A 4 12.70 -13.38 12.56
CA LYS A 4 12.38 -11.99 12.17
C LYS A 4 11.17 -11.91 11.25
N VAL A 5 10.32 -10.89 11.45
CA VAL A 5 9.25 -10.53 10.50
C VAL A 5 9.90 -9.94 9.24
N ASP A 6 9.42 -10.33 8.06
CA ASP A 6 9.97 -9.86 6.81
C ASP A 6 9.44 -8.47 6.45
N ILE A 7 8.10 -8.27 6.48
CA ILE A 7 7.49 -6.96 6.21
C ILE A 7 6.54 -6.58 7.33
N VAL A 8 6.75 -5.40 7.88
CA VAL A 8 5.78 -4.72 8.75
C VAL A 8 5.18 -3.56 7.96
N ALA A 9 3.86 -3.45 7.94
CA ALA A 9 3.19 -2.30 7.34
C ALA A 9 2.34 -1.56 8.38
N LEU A 10 2.41 -0.23 8.34
CA LEU A 10 1.62 0.66 9.17
C LEU A 10 0.68 1.51 8.31
N GLY A 11 -0.59 1.57 8.69
CA GLY A 11 -1.54 2.47 8.04
C GLY A 11 -2.99 2.14 8.33
N GLU A 12 -3.84 2.52 7.38
CA GLU A 12 -5.28 2.32 7.46
C GLU A 12 -5.66 0.85 7.21
N LEU A 13 -6.69 0.43 7.96
CA LEU A 13 -7.43 -0.81 7.74
C LEU A 13 -8.91 -0.47 7.84
N LEU A 14 -9.68 -0.69 6.79
CA LEU A 14 -11.02 -0.15 6.62
C LEU A 14 -11.94 -1.12 5.85
N ILE A 15 -13.23 -0.78 5.83
CA ILE A 15 -14.20 -1.49 4.99
C ILE A 15 -14.49 -0.65 3.75
N ASP A 16 -14.37 -1.26 2.57
CA ASP A 16 -14.90 -0.73 1.32
C ASP A 16 -16.28 -1.33 1.05
N PHE A 17 -17.34 -0.53 1.20
CA PHE A 17 -18.68 -0.88 0.77
C PHE A 17 -18.84 -0.57 -0.71
N THR A 18 -18.77 -1.58 -1.56
CA THR A 18 -18.91 -1.45 -3.01
C THR A 18 -20.34 -1.78 -3.43
N GLU A 19 -20.92 -0.97 -4.32
CA GLU A 19 -22.26 -1.22 -4.84
C GLU A 19 -22.34 -2.59 -5.53
N ALA A 20 -23.28 -3.43 -5.08
CA ALA A 20 -23.47 -4.83 -5.53
C ALA A 20 -24.87 -5.06 -6.11
N GLY A 21 -25.48 -4.03 -6.70
CA GLY A 21 -26.81 -4.10 -7.34
C GLY A 21 -27.94 -3.74 -6.38
N HIS A 22 -29.15 -4.34 -6.63
CA HIS A 22 -30.37 -4.01 -5.90
C HIS A 22 -31.03 -5.26 -5.32
N SER A 23 -31.66 -5.10 -4.15
CA SER A 23 -32.51 -6.13 -3.57
C SER A 23 -33.80 -6.33 -4.39
N GLN A 24 -34.56 -7.40 -4.12
CA GLN A 24 -35.87 -7.62 -4.73
C GLN A 24 -36.85 -6.46 -4.54
N GLY A 25 -36.69 -5.66 -3.47
CA GLY A 25 -37.46 -4.44 -3.20
C GLY A 25 -36.89 -3.17 -3.79
N GLY A 26 -35.94 -3.23 -4.74
CA GLY A 26 -35.35 -2.07 -5.42
C GLY A 26 -34.36 -1.26 -4.57
N ARG A 27 -33.92 -1.76 -3.41
CA ARG A 27 -32.97 -1.07 -2.53
C ARG A 27 -31.53 -1.40 -2.91
N LYS A 28 -30.63 -0.41 -2.95
CA LYS A 28 -29.19 -0.60 -3.14
C LYS A 28 -28.63 -1.64 -2.16
N LEU A 29 -27.80 -2.52 -2.67
CA LEU A 29 -27.00 -3.47 -1.89
C LEU A 29 -25.53 -3.06 -1.98
N PHE A 30 -24.84 -3.27 -0.89
CA PHE A 30 -23.38 -3.06 -0.81
C PHE A 30 -22.71 -4.35 -0.38
N GLU A 31 -21.63 -4.69 -1.05
CA GLU A 31 -20.72 -5.75 -0.67
C GLU A 31 -19.68 -5.20 0.31
N GLN A 32 -19.48 -5.88 1.42
CA GLN A 32 -18.50 -5.54 2.43
C GLN A 32 -17.14 -6.12 2.05
N ASN A 33 -16.23 -5.28 1.58
CA ASN A 33 -14.88 -5.69 1.22
C ASN A 33 -13.87 -5.21 2.26
N PRO A 34 -12.93 -6.07 2.69
CA PRO A 34 -11.79 -5.63 3.50
C PRO A 34 -10.86 -4.81 2.61
N GLY A 35 -10.42 -3.65 3.11
CA GLY A 35 -9.58 -2.70 2.39
C GLY A 35 -8.50 -2.08 3.27
N GLY A 36 -7.66 -1.29 2.64
CA GLY A 36 -6.48 -0.66 3.20
C GLY A 36 -5.25 -1.01 2.38
N ALA A 37 -4.57 0.00 1.83
CA ALA A 37 -3.42 -0.23 0.95
C ALA A 37 -2.30 -1.05 1.60
N PRO A 38 -1.92 -0.79 2.87
CA PRO A 38 -0.90 -1.59 3.53
C PRO A 38 -1.32 -3.05 3.74
N ALA A 39 -2.62 -3.31 3.95
CA ALA A 39 -3.14 -4.67 4.11
C ALA A 39 -3.12 -5.44 2.79
N ASN A 40 -3.48 -4.79 1.66
CA ASN A 40 -3.37 -5.39 0.33
C ASN A 40 -1.92 -5.82 0.03
N LEU A 41 -0.95 -4.94 0.29
CA LEU A 41 0.47 -5.22 0.11
C LEU A 41 0.95 -6.41 0.97
N LEU A 42 0.57 -6.42 2.26
CA LEU A 42 0.95 -7.52 3.17
C LEU A 42 0.34 -8.86 2.75
N THR A 43 -0.88 -8.85 2.19
CA THR A 43 -1.52 -10.07 1.67
C THR A 43 -0.69 -10.66 0.53
N VAL A 44 -0.17 -9.83 -0.39
CA VAL A 44 0.76 -10.32 -1.43
C VAL A 44 1.96 -10.98 -0.78
N ALA A 45 2.61 -10.31 0.17
CA ALA A 45 3.81 -10.84 0.81
C ALA A 45 3.53 -12.15 1.58
N SER A 46 2.40 -12.24 2.26
CA SER A 46 1.97 -13.45 2.94
C SER A 46 1.75 -14.62 1.96
N HIS A 47 1.06 -14.39 0.83
CA HIS A 47 0.86 -15.40 -0.22
C HIS A 47 2.19 -15.85 -0.85
N PHE A 48 3.22 -15.00 -0.83
CA PHE A 48 4.58 -15.37 -1.27
C PHE A 48 5.39 -16.11 -0.19
N GLY A 49 4.81 -16.33 0.99
CA GLY A 49 5.42 -17.09 2.08
C GLY A 49 6.31 -16.26 3.00
N TYR A 50 6.22 -14.92 2.93
CA TYR A 50 6.92 -14.02 3.86
C TYR A 50 6.11 -13.82 5.14
N ARG A 51 6.80 -13.65 6.26
CA ARG A 51 6.18 -13.29 7.54
C ARG A 51 5.86 -11.81 7.57
N THR A 52 4.59 -11.53 7.78
CA THR A 52 4.05 -10.16 7.71
C THR A 52 3.36 -9.80 9.02
N SER A 53 3.39 -8.51 9.36
CA SER A 53 2.65 -7.98 10.51
C SER A 53 2.05 -6.62 10.17
N PHE A 54 0.85 -6.36 10.65
CA PHE A 54 0.14 -5.11 10.44
C PHE A 54 0.14 -4.28 11.73
N ILE A 55 0.51 -3.00 11.63
CA ILE A 55 0.38 -2.00 12.68
C ILE A 55 -0.71 -1.01 12.28
N GLY A 56 -1.70 -0.84 13.13
CA GLY A 56 -2.78 0.11 12.89
C GLY A 56 -3.84 0.06 13.96
N LYS A 57 -4.95 0.74 13.71
CA LYS A 57 -6.04 0.83 14.68
C LYS A 57 -7.40 0.68 14.00
N VAL A 58 -8.26 -0.12 14.59
CA VAL A 58 -9.65 -0.33 14.18
C VAL A 58 -10.58 -0.10 15.37
N GLY A 59 -11.86 0.09 15.13
CA GLY A 59 -12.84 0.18 16.21
C GLY A 59 -13.07 -1.19 16.89
N ASN A 60 -13.39 -1.19 18.17
CA ASN A 60 -13.91 -2.39 18.84
C ASN A 60 -15.37 -2.65 18.43
N ASP A 61 -15.59 -2.81 17.14
CA ASP A 61 -16.89 -3.01 16.51
C ASP A 61 -16.90 -4.26 15.61
N MET A 62 -18.04 -4.53 14.96
CA MET A 62 -18.16 -5.70 14.09
C MET A 62 -17.23 -5.65 12.88
N HIS A 63 -16.93 -4.46 12.39
CA HIS A 63 -16.09 -4.26 11.21
C HIS A 63 -14.61 -4.44 11.55
N GLY A 64 -14.15 -3.88 12.70
CA GLY A 64 -12.79 -4.09 13.19
C GLY A 64 -12.49 -5.57 13.45
N LYS A 65 -13.44 -6.30 14.07
CA LYS A 65 -13.33 -7.74 14.29
C LYS A 65 -13.32 -8.55 12.98
N PHE A 66 -14.10 -8.11 11.98
CA PHE A 66 -14.09 -8.73 10.65
C PHE A 66 -12.73 -8.53 9.98
N LEU A 67 -12.21 -7.29 9.94
CA LEU A 67 -10.94 -6.96 9.32
C LEU A 67 -9.77 -7.73 9.96
N LYS A 68 -9.71 -7.75 11.29
CA LYS A 68 -8.66 -8.48 12.02
C LYS A 68 -8.67 -9.98 11.69
N ARG A 69 -9.86 -10.61 11.68
CA ARG A 69 -10.02 -12.01 11.27
C ARG A 69 -9.62 -12.25 9.82
N THR A 70 -9.96 -11.32 8.91
CA THR A 70 -9.55 -11.42 7.51
C THR A 70 -8.03 -11.47 7.41
N LEU A 71 -7.32 -10.52 8.01
CA LEU A 71 -5.86 -10.52 7.98
C LEU A 71 -5.24 -11.80 8.59
N GLN A 72 -5.81 -12.31 9.68
CA GLN A 72 -5.38 -13.58 10.26
C GLN A 72 -5.58 -14.76 9.29
N THR A 73 -6.70 -14.78 8.55
CA THR A 73 -6.97 -15.81 7.54
C THR A 73 -5.96 -15.73 6.39
N GLU A 74 -5.54 -14.52 6.03
CA GLU A 74 -4.49 -14.28 5.04
C GLU A 74 -3.06 -14.54 5.58
N GLY A 75 -2.92 -15.01 6.81
CA GLY A 75 -1.61 -15.34 7.41
C GLY A 75 -0.81 -14.13 7.90
N ILE A 76 -1.45 -12.98 8.07
CA ILE A 76 -0.82 -11.75 8.56
C ILE A 76 -0.94 -11.68 10.09
N ASN A 77 0.16 -11.42 10.79
CA ASN A 77 0.13 -11.19 12.23
C ASN A 77 -0.61 -9.88 12.55
N THR A 78 -1.55 -9.95 13.49
CA THR A 78 -2.45 -8.87 13.90
C THR A 78 -2.29 -8.44 15.35
N ASP A 79 -1.23 -8.87 16.04
CA ASP A 79 -1.04 -8.59 17.47
C ASP A 79 -0.79 -7.09 17.72
N ALA A 80 -0.26 -6.37 16.74
CA ALA A 80 -0.05 -4.93 16.78
C ALA A 80 -1.25 -4.11 16.24
N ILE A 81 -2.41 -4.73 16.01
CA ILE A 81 -3.65 -4.01 15.72
C ILE A 81 -4.36 -3.65 17.03
N VAL A 82 -4.46 -2.35 17.29
CA VAL A 82 -5.18 -1.81 18.44
C VAL A 82 -6.69 -1.76 18.15
N GLU A 83 -7.51 -2.23 19.08
CA GLU A 83 -8.96 -2.09 19.03
C GLU A 83 -9.39 -0.91 19.91
N ASP A 84 -9.93 0.15 19.27
CA ASP A 84 -10.33 1.38 19.96
C ASP A 84 -11.77 1.28 20.46
N PRO A 85 -12.04 1.54 21.76
CA PRO A 85 -13.40 1.48 22.30
C PRO A 85 -14.26 2.70 21.94
N ASP A 86 -13.64 3.84 21.60
CA ASP A 86 -14.30 5.13 21.47
C ASP A 86 -14.51 5.55 20.01
N TYR A 87 -13.67 5.04 19.08
CA TYR A 87 -13.70 5.39 17.68
C TYR A 87 -14.12 4.22 16.80
N PHE A 88 -14.97 4.50 15.81
CA PHE A 88 -15.48 3.48 14.91
C PHE A 88 -14.46 3.13 13.82
N THR A 89 -14.51 1.88 13.33
CA THR A 89 -13.75 1.46 12.16
C THR A 89 -14.09 2.33 10.95
N THR A 90 -13.10 2.82 10.23
CA THR A 90 -13.31 3.62 9.02
C THR A 90 -14.06 2.83 7.96
N LEU A 91 -15.07 3.48 7.36
CA LEU A 91 -15.85 2.93 6.24
C LEU A 91 -15.66 3.83 5.03
N ALA A 92 -15.45 3.22 3.87
CA ALA A 92 -15.51 3.84 2.57
C ALA A 92 -16.71 3.30 1.80
N PHE A 93 -17.50 4.18 1.19
CA PHE A 93 -18.58 3.82 0.28
C PHE A 93 -18.14 4.13 -1.14
N VAL A 94 -18.19 3.13 -2.01
CA VAL A 94 -17.76 3.22 -3.40
C VAL A 94 -18.99 3.14 -4.28
N GLU A 95 -19.30 4.25 -4.94
CA GLU A 95 -20.33 4.32 -5.98
C GLU A 95 -19.66 4.28 -7.36
N ILE A 96 -20.26 3.54 -8.27
CA ILE A 96 -19.84 3.49 -9.67
C ILE A 96 -20.75 4.46 -10.43
N GLY A 97 -20.18 5.58 -10.92
CA GLY A 97 -20.87 6.55 -11.75
C GLY A 97 -21.28 5.97 -13.12
N GLU A 98 -22.14 6.68 -13.85
CA GLU A 98 -22.65 6.24 -15.16
C GLU A 98 -21.56 5.99 -16.21
N ASN A 99 -20.40 6.67 -16.06
CA ASN A 99 -19.22 6.51 -16.93
C ASN A 99 -18.21 5.48 -16.41
N GLY A 100 -18.56 4.69 -15.38
CA GLY A 100 -17.62 3.76 -14.74
C GLY A 100 -16.64 4.41 -13.76
N GLU A 101 -16.74 5.73 -13.55
CA GLU A 101 -15.93 6.44 -12.56
C GLU A 101 -16.32 6.03 -11.13
N ARG A 102 -15.32 5.94 -10.26
CA ARG A 102 -15.53 5.59 -8.84
C ARG A 102 -15.54 6.84 -7.98
N ASN A 103 -16.65 7.02 -7.28
CA ASN A 103 -16.79 8.07 -6.28
C ASN A 103 -16.68 7.44 -4.88
N PHE A 104 -15.79 8.02 -4.07
CA PHE A 104 -15.55 7.56 -2.70
C PHE A 104 -16.15 8.53 -1.68
N SER A 105 -16.90 8.00 -0.74
CA SER A 105 -17.38 8.71 0.43
C SER A 105 -16.89 8.01 1.70
N PHE A 106 -16.20 8.75 2.58
CA PHE A 106 -15.58 8.18 3.78
C PHE A 106 -16.31 8.59 5.06
N ALA A 107 -16.65 7.61 5.89
CA ALA A 107 -17.01 7.80 7.29
C ALA A 107 -15.72 7.67 8.15
N ARG A 108 -14.95 8.79 8.23
CA ARG A 108 -13.60 8.86 8.83
C ARG A 108 -13.35 10.22 9.50
N LYS A 109 -14.29 10.70 10.34
CA LYS A 109 -14.17 12.04 10.97
C LYS A 109 -14.54 12.04 12.45
N PRO A 110 -13.63 11.50 13.30
CA PRO A 110 -12.47 10.67 13.04
C PRO A 110 -12.83 9.19 12.91
N GLY A 111 -12.01 8.44 12.14
CA GLY A 111 -12.01 6.99 12.17
C GLY A 111 -10.95 6.46 13.14
N ALA A 112 -11.10 5.23 13.61
CA ALA A 112 -10.14 4.64 14.55
C ALA A 112 -8.69 4.63 14.01
N ASP A 113 -8.51 4.44 12.70
CA ASP A 113 -7.19 4.44 12.05
C ASP A 113 -6.43 5.77 12.18
N THR A 114 -7.14 6.90 12.38
CA THR A 114 -6.51 8.20 12.63
C THR A 114 -6.08 8.39 14.08
N GLN A 115 -6.41 7.46 14.98
CA GLN A 115 -6.22 7.58 16.42
C GLN A 115 -5.07 6.70 16.97
N LEU A 116 -4.23 6.16 16.11
CA LEU A 116 -3.04 5.42 16.54
C LEU A 116 -2.06 6.37 17.23
N LYS A 117 -1.64 6.00 18.44
CA LYS A 117 -0.72 6.81 19.27
C LYS A 117 0.70 6.22 19.27
N LYS A 118 1.70 7.06 19.58
CA LYS A 118 3.11 6.61 19.68
C LYS A 118 3.32 5.54 20.74
N GLU A 119 2.59 5.64 21.84
CA GLU A 119 2.67 4.71 22.97
C GLU A 119 2.11 3.32 22.65
N GLU A 120 1.38 3.19 21.54
CA GLU A 120 0.79 1.94 21.05
C GLU A 120 1.71 1.23 20.03
N LEU A 121 2.85 1.83 19.68
CA LEU A 121 3.80 1.25 18.74
C LEU A 121 4.64 0.14 19.39
N ASP A 122 4.73 -1.01 18.73
CA ASP A 122 5.66 -2.06 19.11
C ASP A 122 7.05 -1.80 18.53
N GLN A 123 7.93 -1.24 19.35
CA GLN A 123 9.29 -0.91 18.96
C GLN A 123 10.10 -2.15 18.53
N THR A 124 9.90 -3.29 19.19
CA THR A 124 10.62 -4.53 18.89
C THR A 124 10.24 -5.04 17.51
N LEU A 125 8.94 -5.04 17.19
CA LEU A 125 8.42 -5.41 15.88
C LEU A 125 8.97 -4.48 14.78
N ILE A 126 8.90 -3.16 14.99
CA ILE A 126 9.34 -2.16 14.01
C ILE A 126 10.84 -2.26 13.74
N SER A 127 11.65 -2.35 14.81
CA SER A 127 13.12 -2.39 14.68
C SER A 127 13.64 -3.75 14.24
N GLY A 128 12.83 -4.79 14.37
CA GLY A 128 13.19 -6.18 14.08
C GLY A 128 12.85 -6.67 12.67
N CYS A 129 12.04 -5.94 11.90
CA CYS A 129 11.65 -6.34 10.55
C CYS A 129 12.76 -6.08 9.50
N ARG A 130 12.56 -6.60 8.30
CA ARG A 130 13.47 -6.35 7.16
C ARG A 130 13.01 -5.16 6.32
N ILE A 131 11.69 -4.99 6.15
CA ILE A 131 11.06 -3.87 5.44
C ILE A 131 9.98 -3.29 6.34
N PHE A 132 9.98 -1.96 6.49
CA PHE A 132 8.90 -1.20 7.09
C PHE A 132 8.18 -0.40 6.00
N HIS A 133 6.89 -0.68 5.78
CA HIS A 133 6.08 -0.04 4.76
C HIS A 133 5.01 0.86 5.39
N PHE A 134 4.74 2.00 4.76
CA PHE A 134 3.64 2.89 5.15
C PHE A 134 3.07 3.67 3.97
N GLY A 135 1.84 4.17 4.16
CA GLY A 135 1.16 5.04 3.21
C GLY A 135 0.99 6.46 3.74
N SER A 136 0.38 7.35 2.94
CA SER A 136 0.14 8.73 3.38
C SER A 136 -1.16 8.92 4.16
N LEU A 137 -2.08 7.96 4.14
CA LEU A 137 -3.37 8.11 4.82
C LEU A 137 -3.22 8.19 6.35
N SER A 138 -2.16 7.61 6.90
CA SER A 138 -1.80 7.75 8.32
C SER A 138 -1.16 9.11 8.65
N LEU A 139 -0.89 9.97 7.64
CA LEU A 139 -0.36 11.33 7.82
C LEU A 139 -1.45 12.42 7.72
N THR A 140 -2.73 12.04 7.56
CA THR A 140 -3.84 13.00 7.38
C THR A 140 -4.19 13.75 8.64
N ASP A 141 -4.10 13.11 9.80
CA ASP A 141 -4.58 13.61 11.09
C ASP A 141 -3.72 13.11 12.26
N GLU A 142 -3.68 13.92 13.31
CA GLU A 142 -3.11 13.53 14.61
C GLU A 142 -4.10 12.66 15.41
N PRO A 143 -3.62 11.72 16.24
CA PRO A 143 -2.21 11.42 16.59
C PRO A 143 -1.52 10.45 15.61
N ALA A 144 -2.21 9.88 14.62
CA ALA A 144 -1.64 8.88 13.71
C ALA A 144 -0.44 9.41 12.88
N GLU A 145 -0.46 10.68 12.48
CA GLU A 145 0.69 11.32 11.80
C GLU A 145 1.95 11.22 12.66
N SER A 146 1.86 11.67 13.91
CA SER A 146 3.00 11.63 14.84
C SER A 146 3.46 10.21 15.12
N ALA A 147 2.55 9.25 15.24
CA ALA A 147 2.89 7.84 15.43
C ALA A 147 3.60 7.25 14.21
N THR A 148 3.10 7.55 13.01
CA THR A 148 3.71 7.07 11.74
C THR A 148 5.13 7.59 11.57
N ILE A 149 5.35 8.90 11.76
CA ILE A 149 6.68 9.51 11.66
C ILE A 149 7.64 8.90 12.69
N GLU A 150 7.18 8.65 13.91
CA GLU A 150 7.99 8.01 14.96
C GLU A 150 8.37 6.58 14.56
N ALA A 151 7.41 5.78 14.07
CA ALA A 151 7.66 4.42 13.63
C ALA A 151 8.68 4.36 12.48
N VAL A 152 8.57 5.26 11.48
CA VAL A 152 9.54 5.37 10.37
C VAL A 152 10.94 5.70 10.90
N LYS A 153 11.07 6.64 11.85
CA LYS A 153 12.35 6.98 12.46
C LYS A 153 12.95 5.82 13.25
N MET A 154 12.13 5.08 14.01
CA MET A 154 12.58 3.87 14.74
C MET A 154 13.13 2.82 13.76
N ALA A 155 12.38 2.53 12.70
CA ALA A 155 12.79 1.56 11.68
C ALA A 155 14.09 1.99 10.99
N LYS A 156 14.19 3.26 10.56
CA LYS A 156 15.40 3.78 9.91
C LYS A 156 16.62 3.75 10.83
N ALA A 157 16.48 4.11 12.09
CA ALA A 157 17.55 4.04 13.08
C ALA A 157 18.06 2.60 13.32
N ALA A 158 17.20 1.61 13.13
CA ALA A 158 17.55 0.18 13.21
C ALA A 158 18.12 -0.40 11.91
N GLY A 159 18.23 0.40 10.84
CA GLY A 159 18.72 -0.05 9.52
C GLY A 159 17.71 -0.90 8.74
N VAL A 160 16.43 -0.78 9.05
CA VAL A 160 15.33 -1.40 8.31
C VAL A 160 15.11 -0.65 7.00
N LEU A 161 14.84 -1.38 5.92
CA LEU A 161 14.49 -0.78 4.61
C LEU A 161 13.13 -0.08 4.71
N ILE A 162 13.09 1.21 4.40
CA ILE A 162 11.87 2.02 4.45
C ILE A 162 11.21 2.07 3.08
N SER A 163 9.98 1.58 3.01
CA SER A 163 9.13 1.54 1.81
C SER A 163 7.94 2.48 1.97
N TYR A 164 7.66 3.29 0.95
CA TYR A 164 6.59 4.27 0.96
C TYR A 164 5.76 4.23 -0.33
N ASP A 165 4.42 4.24 -0.17
CA ASP A 165 3.46 4.50 -1.23
C ASP A 165 2.48 5.59 -0.73
N PRO A 166 2.50 6.81 -1.26
CA PRO A 166 1.59 7.87 -0.84
C PRO A 166 0.12 7.46 -0.90
N ASN A 167 -0.27 6.76 -1.95
CA ASN A 167 -1.65 6.30 -2.17
C ASN A 167 -2.67 7.42 -1.91
N TYR A 168 -2.49 8.55 -2.58
CA TYR A 168 -3.20 9.80 -2.37
C TYR A 168 -4.70 9.67 -2.60
N ARG A 169 -5.49 10.12 -1.62
CA ARG A 169 -6.95 10.19 -1.71
C ARG A 169 -7.41 11.62 -1.43
N PRO A 170 -7.71 12.42 -2.47
CA PRO A 170 -8.01 13.86 -2.34
C PRO A 170 -9.05 14.18 -1.26
N SER A 171 -10.11 13.39 -1.17
CA SER A 171 -11.23 13.60 -0.25
C SER A 171 -10.89 13.45 1.25
N LEU A 172 -9.73 12.87 1.58
CA LEU A 172 -9.27 12.66 2.95
C LEU A 172 -8.36 13.78 3.47
N TRP A 173 -7.99 14.73 2.61
CA TRP A 173 -7.07 15.80 2.96
C TRP A 173 -7.77 17.14 3.10
N LYS A 174 -7.21 18.01 3.95
CA LYS A 174 -7.73 19.38 4.17
C LYS A 174 -7.61 20.26 2.91
N SER A 175 -6.54 20.10 2.15
CA SER A 175 -6.31 20.69 0.83
C SER A 175 -5.24 19.92 0.09
N LYS A 176 -5.14 20.14 -1.22
CA LYS A 176 -4.08 19.59 -2.08
C LYS A 176 -2.68 20.01 -1.62
N GLU A 177 -2.50 21.28 -1.28
CA GLU A 177 -1.23 21.85 -0.83
C GLU A 177 -0.79 21.24 0.50
N TYR A 178 -1.76 21.04 1.42
CA TYR A 178 -1.51 20.38 2.70
C TYR A 178 -1.09 18.93 2.49
N ALA A 179 -1.77 18.19 1.64
CA ALA A 179 -1.43 16.82 1.28
C ALA A 179 -0.01 16.72 0.72
N VAL A 180 0.32 17.53 -0.31
CA VAL A 180 1.66 17.57 -0.92
C VAL A 180 2.74 17.84 0.13
N LYS A 181 2.51 18.85 1.01
CA LYS A 181 3.46 19.18 2.08
C LYS A 181 3.71 17.98 3.00
N LYS A 182 2.65 17.30 3.42
CA LYS A 182 2.74 16.15 4.34
C LYS A 182 3.39 14.94 3.66
N MET A 183 2.95 14.60 2.44
CA MET A 183 3.53 13.49 1.69
C MET A 183 5.03 13.68 1.42
N LYS A 184 5.45 14.91 1.09
CA LYS A 184 6.87 15.23 0.86
C LYS A 184 7.71 15.21 2.13
N SER A 185 7.14 15.52 3.29
CA SER A 185 7.90 15.68 4.54
C SER A 185 8.55 14.39 5.05
N VAL A 186 8.15 13.24 4.54
CA VAL A 186 8.70 11.93 4.93
C VAL A 186 9.62 11.31 3.88
N VAL A 187 9.69 11.87 2.67
CA VAL A 187 10.40 11.26 1.52
C VAL A 187 11.90 11.11 1.79
N GLU A 188 12.53 12.04 2.53
CA GLU A 188 13.95 11.94 2.90
C GLU A 188 14.29 10.74 3.81
N LEU A 189 13.27 10.16 4.45
CA LEU A 189 13.43 8.98 5.30
C LEU A 189 13.28 7.66 4.52
N VAL A 190 12.82 7.73 3.27
CA VAL A 190 12.42 6.59 2.44
C VAL A 190 13.60 6.06 1.62
N ASP A 191 13.72 4.74 1.53
CA ASP A 191 14.72 4.07 0.70
C ASP A 191 14.15 3.62 -0.64
N VAL A 192 12.90 3.13 -0.66
CA VAL A 192 12.20 2.71 -1.89
C VAL A 192 10.79 3.29 -1.93
N MET A 193 10.41 3.87 -3.05
CA MET A 193 9.14 4.57 -3.19
C MET A 193 8.38 4.16 -4.44
N LYS A 194 7.08 3.91 -4.29
CA LYS A 194 6.15 3.77 -5.41
C LYS A 194 5.19 4.95 -5.42
N VAL A 195 4.90 5.46 -6.60
CA VAL A 195 3.86 6.46 -6.85
C VAL A 195 3.14 6.14 -8.16
N SER A 196 1.92 6.66 -8.36
CA SER A 196 1.33 6.72 -9.69
C SER A 196 1.94 7.87 -10.52
N ASP A 197 1.68 7.87 -11.83
CA ASP A 197 2.06 8.98 -12.70
C ASP A 197 1.47 10.32 -12.22
N GLU A 198 0.17 10.34 -11.89
CA GLU A 198 -0.50 11.52 -11.32
C GLU A 198 0.10 11.97 -9.99
N GLU A 199 0.37 11.04 -9.07
CA GLU A 199 0.98 11.33 -7.78
C GLU A 199 2.40 11.87 -7.93
N SER A 200 3.17 11.36 -8.90
CA SER A 200 4.53 11.82 -9.16
C SER A 200 4.57 13.28 -9.59
N ILE A 201 3.67 13.67 -10.50
CA ILE A 201 3.50 15.05 -10.93
C ILE A 201 2.95 15.92 -9.79
N LEU A 202 1.98 15.41 -9.03
CA LEU A 202 1.42 16.10 -7.87
C LEU A 202 2.49 16.44 -6.84
N LEU A 203 3.35 15.50 -6.50
CA LEU A 203 4.39 15.67 -5.50
C LEU A 203 5.49 16.63 -5.96
N THR A 204 5.91 16.57 -7.20
CA THR A 204 7.07 17.32 -7.68
C THR A 204 6.70 18.63 -8.34
N GLY A 205 5.58 18.68 -9.05
CA GLY A 205 5.23 19.77 -9.97
C GLY A 205 5.95 19.65 -11.31
N ALA A 206 6.61 18.53 -11.58
CA ALA A 206 7.33 18.24 -12.82
C ALA A 206 6.40 18.23 -14.03
N LYS A 207 6.97 18.33 -15.23
CA LYS A 207 6.22 18.33 -16.49
C LYS A 207 6.01 16.93 -17.06
N SER A 208 6.78 15.96 -16.61
CA SER A 208 6.67 14.56 -17.00
C SER A 208 7.02 13.65 -15.81
N TYR A 209 6.56 12.40 -15.87
CA TYR A 209 6.87 11.41 -14.85
C TYR A 209 8.36 11.02 -14.83
N GLU A 210 9.09 11.12 -15.96
CA GLU A 210 10.53 10.90 -16.00
C GLU A 210 11.30 11.97 -15.22
N GLN A 211 10.88 13.25 -15.34
CA GLN A 211 11.42 14.34 -14.55
C GLN A 211 11.03 14.18 -13.09
N ALA A 212 9.79 13.80 -12.80
CA ALA A 212 9.32 13.55 -11.45
C ALA A 212 10.14 12.46 -10.74
N ALA A 213 10.50 11.37 -11.45
CA ALA A 213 11.35 10.33 -10.91
C ALA A 213 12.72 10.86 -10.47
N GLU A 214 13.36 11.73 -11.29
CA GLU A 214 14.65 12.34 -10.95
C GLU A 214 14.53 13.25 -9.72
N GLU A 215 13.46 14.04 -9.64
CA GLU A 215 13.22 14.92 -8.48
C GLU A 215 12.94 14.12 -7.20
N ILE A 216 12.17 13.02 -7.27
CA ILE A 216 11.91 12.15 -6.12
C ILE A 216 13.21 11.48 -5.66
N LEU A 217 14.02 10.95 -6.58
CA LEU A 217 15.33 10.35 -6.25
C LEU A 217 16.27 11.37 -5.59
N ALA A 218 16.20 12.64 -6.00
CA ALA A 218 16.99 13.71 -5.38
C ALA A 218 16.54 14.05 -3.94
N MET A 219 15.31 13.66 -3.54
CA MET A 219 14.79 13.88 -2.18
C MET A 219 15.26 12.80 -1.19
N GLY A 220 15.75 11.63 -1.65
CA GLY A 220 16.25 10.58 -0.73
C GLY A 220 16.21 9.16 -1.26
N PRO A 221 15.10 8.68 -1.85
CA PRO A 221 14.97 7.29 -2.28
C PRO A 221 16.08 6.82 -3.22
N GLU A 222 16.48 5.55 -3.07
CA GLU A 222 17.44 4.91 -4.00
C GLU A 222 16.73 4.23 -5.19
N LEU A 223 15.46 3.87 -5.02
CA LEU A 223 14.63 3.26 -6.05
C LEU A 223 13.25 3.89 -6.06
N VAL A 224 12.81 4.35 -7.23
CA VAL A 224 11.46 4.89 -7.47
C VAL A 224 10.77 4.06 -8.55
N ALA A 225 9.53 3.66 -8.27
CA ALA A 225 8.62 3.04 -9.22
C ALA A 225 7.45 3.98 -9.49
N ILE A 226 7.28 4.40 -10.76
CA ILE A 226 6.12 5.19 -11.18
C ILE A 226 5.22 4.29 -12.00
N THR A 227 4.06 3.92 -11.47
CA THR A 227 3.09 3.08 -12.17
C THR A 227 2.35 3.87 -13.24
N LEU A 228 2.24 3.29 -14.45
CA LEU A 228 1.69 3.91 -15.68
C LEU A 228 0.45 3.13 -16.17
N GLY A 229 -0.29 2.50 -15.26
CA GLY A 229 -1.46 1.68 -15.60
C GLY A 229 -1.12 0.54 -16.54
N GLU A 230 -1.84 0.41 -17.65
CA GLU A 230 -1.65 -0.65 -18.66
C GLU A 230 -0.30 -0.57 -19.40
N GLN A 231 0.39 0.58 -19.36
CA GLN A 231 1.72 0.72 -19.94
C GLN A 231 2.82 0.04 -19.10
N GLY A 232 2.54 -0.23 -17.82
CA GLY A 232 3.49 -0.87 -16.91
C GLY A 232 4.05 0.08 -15.86
N VAL A 233 5.35 0.13 -15.70
CA VAL A 233 6.02 0.92 -14.66
C VAL A 233 7.33 1.51 -15.14
N LEU A 234 7.58 2.78 -14.84
CA LEU A 234 8.90 3.37 -14.90
C LEU A 234 9.65 3.03 -13.60
N MET A 235 10.68 2.20 -13.70
CA MET A 235 11.64 2.01 -12.61
C MET A 235 12.78 2.98 -12.79
N ALA A 236 13.19 3.64 -11.70
CA ALA A 236 14.26 4.63 -11.72
C ALA A 236 15.18 4.53 -10.51
N THR A 237 16.49 4.63 -10.76
CA THR A 237 17.55 4.87 -9.80
C THR A 237 18.31 6.12 -10.20
N LYS A 238 19.26 6.57 -9.39
CA LYS A 238 20.13 7.73 -9.73
C LYS A 238 20.92 7.55 -11.03
N SER A 239 21.18 6.30 -11.43
CA SER A 239 22.03 5.99 -12.60
C SER A 239 21.24 5.58 -13.84
N ARG A 240 20.03 5.07 -13.71
CA ARG A 240 19.25 4.51 -14.82
C ARG A 240 17.75 4.59 -14.56
N LYS A 241 17.00 4.75 -15.65
CA LYS A 241 15.55 4.61 -15.68
C LYS A 241 15.09 3.84 -16.92
N GLU A 242 14.03 3.06 -16.79
CA GLU A 242 13.47 2.23 -17.88
C GLU A 242 12.00 1.92 -17.61
N ILE A 243 11.18 1.94 -18.67
CA ILE A 243 9.80 1.48 -18.60
C ILE A 243 9.77 -0.04 -18.81
N ILE A 244 9.27 -0.74 -17.82
CA ILE A 244 9.02 -2.19 -17.88
C ILE A 244 7.53 -2.39 -18.15
N LYS A 245 7.20 -2.97 -19.30
CA LYS A 245 5.82 -3.15 -19.77
C LYS A 245 5.00 -4.03 -18.83
N ALA A 246 3.71 -3.72 -18.67
CA ALA A 246 2.75 -4.59 -18.02
C ALA A 246 2.45 -5.83 -18.86
N PHE A 247 1.93 -6.86 -18.20
CA PHE A 247 1.29 -7.99 -18.88
C PHE A 247 -0.06 -7.55 -19.43
N GLN A 248 -0.38 -7.99 -20.65
CA GLN A 248 -1.69 -7.74 -21.22
C GLN A 248 -2.75 -8.58 -20.51
N THR A 249 -3.74 -7.91 -19.92
CA THR A 249 -4.81 -8.55 -19.16
C THR A 249 -6.13 -7.82 -19.39
N HIS A 250 -7.24 -8.51 -19.11
CA HIS A 250 -8.56 -7.87 -19.10
C HIS A 250 -8.88 -7.41 -17.68
N ALA A 251 -8.85 -6.11 -17.46
CA ALA A 251 -9.16 -5.54 -16.14
C ALA A 251 -10.68 -5.58 -15.88
N VAL A 252 -11.04 -6.19 -14.75
CA VAL A 252 -12.40 -6.19 -14.18
C VAL A 252 -12.52 -5.12 -13.10
N ASP A 253 -11.48 -5.01 -12.27
CA ASP A 253 -11.41 -4.08 -11.14
C ASP A 253 -9.96 -3.69 -10.86
N THR A 254 -9.68 -2.39 -10.81
CA THR A 254 -8.33 -1.88 -10.55
C THR A 254 -8.02 -1.63 -9.07
N THR A 255 -8.96 -1.97 -8.17
CA THR A 255 -8.76 -1.85 -6.71
C THR A 255 -7.58 -2.71 -6.27
N GLY A 256 -6.64 -2.13 -5.53
CA GLY A 256 -5.48 -2.84 -5.02
C GLY A 256 -4.39 -3.15 -6.05
N ALA A 257 -4.54 -2.75 -7.32
CA ALA A 257 -3.53 -3.02 -8.36
C ALA A 257 -2.15 -2.44 -8.01
N GLY A 258 -2.13 -1.16 -7.57
CA GLY A 258 -0.90 -0.49 -7.16
C GLY A 258 -0.25 -1.13 -5.93
N ASP A 259 -1.08 -1.48 -4.94
CA ASP A 259 -0.63 -2.13 -3.70
C ASP A 259 -0.07 -3.53 -4.01
N SER A 260 -0.77 -4.27 -4.89
CA SER A 260 -0.35 -5.61 -5.35
C SER A 260 0.94 -5.56 -6.15
N PHE A 261 1.07 -4.59 -7.07
CA PHE A 261 2.32 -4.34 -7.78
C PHE A 261 3.46 -4.15 -6.80
N TRP A 262 3.27 -3.23 -5.83
CA TRP A 262 4.31 -2.89 -4.89
C TRP A 262 4.65 -4.05 -3.94
N GLY A 263 3.65 -4.80 -3.50
CA GLY A 263 3.86 -6.05 -2.75
C GLY A 263 4.75 -7.04 -3.49
N GLY A 264 4.50 -7.24 -4.80
CA GLY A 264 5.34 -8.08 -5.66
C GLY A 264 6.79 -7.58 -5.78
N VAL A 265 6.98 -6.26 -5.93
CA VAL A 265 8.31 -5.63 -5.96
C VAL A 265 9.06 -5.88 -4.65
N LEU A 266 8.41 -5.64 -3.50
CA LEU A 266 9.03 -5.85 -2.19
C LEU A 266 9.36 -7.32 -1.93
N CYS A 267 8.51 -8.25 -2.35
CA CYS A 267 8.81 -9.70 -2.30
C CYS A 267 10.07 -10.06 -3.10
N SER A 268 10.22 -9.47 -4.29
CA SER A 268 11.40 -9.67 -5.11
C SER A 268 12.67 -9.10 -4.47
N ILE A 269 12.60 -7.89 -3.89
CA ILE A 269 13.71 -7.27 -3.14
C ILE A 269 14.13 -8.18 -1.98
N LEU A 270 13.17 -8.71 -1.21
CA LEU A 270 13.44 -9.65 -0.13
C LEU A 270 14.15 -10.94 -0.61
N SER A 271 13.71 -11.47 -1.76
CA SER A 271 14.30 -12.67 -2.36
C SER A 271 15.74 -12.45 -2.83
N ILE A 272 16.03 -11.28 -3.39
CA ILE A 272 17.38 -10.90 -3.84
C ILE A 272 18.32 -10.73 -2.64
N ASN A 273 17.79 -10.23 -1.53
CA ASN A 273 18.48 -10.09 -0.25
C ASN A 273 19.80 -9.30 -0.35
N LYS A 274 19.77 -8.21 -1.09
CA LYS A 274 20.87 -7.23 -1.23
C LYS A 274 20.38 -5.83 -0.85
N PRO A 275 21.26 -4.94 -0.36
CA PRO A 275 20.95 -3.51 -0.27
C PRO A 275 20.55 -2.97 -1.65
N VAL A 276 19.52 -2.12 -1.69
CA VAL A 276 18.92 -1.66 -2.96
C VAL A 276 19.95 -0.92 -3.83
N GLU A 277 20.81 -0.12 -3.22
CA GLU A 277 21.87 0.62 -3.90
C GLU A 277 22.97 -0.27 -4.52
N LYS A 278 22.97 -1.58 -4.17
CA LYS A 278 23.90 -2.61 -4.71
C LYS A 278 23.22 -3.57 -5.68
N MET A 279 21.94 -3.36 -5.96
CA MET A 279 21.22 -4.20 -6.91
C MET A 279 21.65 -3.88 -8.35
N GLU A 280 21.89 -4.92 -9.13
CA GLU A 280 22.09 -4.80 -10.56
C GLU A 280 20.79 -4.43 -11.27
N TRP A 281 20.90 -3.73 -12.42
CA TRP A 281 19.69 -3.29 -13.13
C TRP A 281 18.77 -4.45 -13.52
N GLU A 282 19.33 -5.59 -13.87
CA GLU A 282 18.55 -6.78 -14.22
C GLU A 282 17.77 -7.34 -13.01
N GLU A 283 18.29 -7.18 -11.81
CA GLU A 283 17.60 -7.53 -10.57
C GLU A 283 16.42 -6.58 -10.34
N ILE A 284 16.60 -5.27 -10.58
CA ILE A 284 15.52 -4.26 -10.51
C ILE A 284 14.43 -4.55 -11.55
N ARG A 285 14.82 -4.94 -12.78
CA ARG A 285 13.85 -5.37 -13.80
C ARG A 285 13.02 -6.56 -13.34
N LYS A 286 13.65 -7.56 -12.73
CA LYS A 286 12.94 -8.74 -12.18
C LYS A 286 11.93 -8.33 -11.11
N CYS A 287 12.26 -7.35 -10.24
CA CYS A 287 11.31 -6.83 -9.27
C CYS A 287 10.08 -6.24 -9.95
N ALA A 288 10.28 -5.42 -10.98
CA ALA A 288 9.18 -4.80 -11.73
C ALA A 288 8.33 -5.84 -12.48
N VAL A 289 8.95 -6.84 -13.11
CA VAL A 289 8.24 -7.91 -13.82
C VAL A 289 7.35 -8.69 -12.86
N LEU A 290 7.88 -9.06 -11.67
CA LEU A 290 7.08 -9.75 -10.66
C LEU A 290 5.92 -8.87 -10.18
N GLY A 291 6.16 -7.59 -9.89
CA GLY A 291 5.11 -6.63 -9.52
C GLY A 291 4.03 -6.52 -10.59
N ASN A 292 4.41 -6.35 -11.86
CA ASN A 292 3.48 -6.29 -12.99
C ASN A 292 2.64 -7.58 -13.13
N ALA A 293 3.23 -8.76 -12.87
CA ALA A 293 2.51 -10.02 -12.94
C ALA A 293 1.47 -10.15 -11.81
N VAL A 294 1.83 -9.76 -10.58
CA VAL A 294 0.91 -9.75 -9.44
C VAL A 294 -0.25 -8.80 -9.70
N ALA A 295 0.04 -7.56 -10.10
CA ALA A 295 -0.99 -6.57 -10.42
C ALA A 295 -1.89 -7.01 -11.59
N GLY A 296 -1.30 -7.59 -12.65
CA GLY A 296 -2.02 -8.07 -13.82
C GLY A 296 -3.01 -9.20 -13.51
N LEU A 297 -2.74 -10.04 -12.52
CA LEU A 297 -3.71 -11.03 -12.02
C LEU A 297 -4.73 -10.42 -11.06
N CYS A 298 -4.31 -9.50 -10.19
CA CYS A 298 -5.18 -8.83 -9.25
C CYS A 298 -6.34 -8.12 -9.97
N VAL A 299 -6.06 -7.36 -11.03
CA VAL A 299 -7.08 -6.60 -11.76
C VAL A 299 -8.13 -7.45 -12.48
N GLN A 300 -7.94 -8.75 -12.59
CA GLN A 300 -8.91 -9.69 -13.22
C GLN A 300 -10.05 -10.09 -12.29
N LYS A 301 -9.98 -9.69 -11.01
CA LYS A 301 -10.99 -10.00 -9.97
C LYS A 301 -11.45 -8.73 -9.29
N ARG A 302 -12.59 -8.81 -8.60
CA ARG A 302 -13.12 -7.70 -7.79
C ARG A 302 -12.49 -7.64 -6.41
N GLY A 303 -12.29 -6.41 -5.91
CA GLY A 303 -11.84 -6.12 -4.55
C GLY A 303 -10.32 -6.04 -4.42
N GLY A 304 -9.85 -5.60 -3.25
CA GLY A 304 -8.43 -5.58 -2.88
C GLY A 304 -7.97 -6.98 -2.43
N ILE A 305 -7.95 -7.22 -1.10
CA ILE A 305 -7.50 -8.50 -0.51
C ILE A 305 -8.07 -9.74 -1.22
N PRO A 306 -9.38 -9.85 -1.52
CA PRO A 306 -9.93 -11.05 -2.19
C PRO A 306 -9.41 -11.28 -3.62
N ALA A 307 -8.87 -10.26 -4.27
CA ALA A 307 -8.35 -10.35 -5.63
C ALA A 307 -6.86 -10.74 -5.70
N ILE A 308 -6.15 -10.69 -4.56
CA ILE A 308 -4.71 -10.98 -4.49
C ILE A 308 -4.43 -12.42 -4.95
N PRO A 309 -3.55 -12.62 -5.96
CA PRO A 309 -3.24 -13.96 -6.45
C PRO A 309 -2.33 -14.73 -5.49
N THR A 310 -2.36 -16.07 -5.58
CA THR A 310 -1.36 -16.92 -4.94
C THR A 310 -0.03 -16.86 -5.69
N LYS A 311 1.05 -17.21 -5.03
CA LYS A 311 2.40 -17.28 -5.62
C LYS A 311 2.45 -18.20 -6.85
N GLU A 312 1.80 -19.37 -6.77
CA GLU A 312 1.76 -20.35 -7.84
C GLU A 312 1.08 -19.78 -9.08
N ALA A 313 -0.08 -19.13 -8.90
CA ALA A 313 -0.82 -18.49 -10.00
C ALA A 313 0.03 -17.40 -10.70
N VAL A 314 0.81 -16.63 -9.93
CA VAL A 314 1.71 -15.61 -10.49
C VAL A 314 2.81 -16.24 -11.34
N PHE A 315 3.48 -17.28 -10.84
CA PHE A 315 4.54 -17.93 -11.63
C PHE A 315 4.01 -18.65 -12.87
N GLU A 316 2.83 -19.28 -12.81
CA GLU A 316 2.18 -19.84 -13.99
C GLU A 316 1.83 -18.76 -15.03
N PHE A 317 1.37 -17.60 -14.57
CA PHE A 317 1.05 -16.47 -15.45
C PHE A 317 2.28 -15.91 -16.14
N MET A 318 3.41 -15.81 -15.46
CA MET A 318 4.68 -15.32 -16.02
C MET A 318 5.31 -16.26 -17.07
N GLN A 319 4.87 -17.53 -17.17
CA GLN A 319 5.36 -18.50 -18.15
C GLN A 319 4.59 -18.46 -19.47
N LYS A 320 3.47 -17.76 -19.53
CA LYS A 320 2.63 -17.61 -20.74
C LYS A 320 3.09 -16.45 -21.61
#